data_5d621f4161bb9a08ec505b152f74ab6c
#
_entry.id   5d621f4161bb9a08ec505b152f74ab6c
#
_cell.length_a   1.000
_cell.length_b   1.000
_cell.length_c   1.000
_cell.angle_alpha   90.00
_cell.angle_beta   90.00
_cell.angle_gamma   90.00
#
_symmetry.space_group_name_H-M   'P 1'
#
loop_
_entity.id
_entity.type
_entity.pdbx_description
1 polymer ?
#
loop_
_entity_poly.entity_id
_entity_poly.type
_entity_poly.pdbx_seq_one_letter_code
_entity_poly.pdbx_strand_id
1 'polypeptide(L)'
;MEMNIQELNILRALSLSPFVSQRILAESLGYALGTVNQALRFLVSNGLLIRFGRNSEKLVLADKAKAFLQSQSPRNAIILAAGYGMRMVPINMESPKGLLKVKGETLIERTVQQLHEVGISEIHIVVGFMKEKFEYLMDKYNVDLIVNPKYAKYNNLESLACAAKYLKNTYVIPSDVWCWENPFNKVELYPWYMVSDLPDDDSNVRVNRKGELVLAKPGVKGNKMIGISYLCGEACEIVRNRIYKYHEDPTYSDKFWEETLYTGNKMIVFAKAVDSKHCVEINTYEQLS
;
A
#
# COMPACT_ATOMS: atom_id res chain seq x y z
N MET A 1 -3.42 -5.70 23.17
CA MET A 1 -3.96 -6.99 22.68
C MET A 1 -3.31 -7.24 21.35
N GLU A 2 -2.50 -8.27 21.26
CA GLU A 2 -1.77 -8.62 20.05
C GLU A 2 -2.63 -9.62 19.26
N MET A 3 -3.04 -9.25 18.04
CA MET A 3 -3.78 -10.11 17.13
C MET A 3 -2.84 -10.61 16.04
N ASN A 4 -2.96 -11.89 15.68
CA ASN A 4 -2.24 -12.42 14.52
C ASN A 4 -2.93 -12.03 13.20
N ILE A 5 -2.26 -12.28 12.07
CA ILE A 5 -2.75 -11.86 10.76
C ILE A 5 -4.08 -12.54 10.36
N GLN A 6 -4.31 -13.80 10.78
CA GLN A 6 -5.57 -14.50 10.49
C GLN A 6 -6.73 -13.85 11.25
N GLU A 7 -6.52 -13.49 12.51
CA GLU A 7 -7.53 -12.80 13.33
C GLU A 7 -7.85 -11.42 12.76
N LEU A 8 -6.86 -10.66 12.32
CA LEU A 8 -7.03 -9.37 11.65
C LEU A 8 -7.81 -9.51 10.34
N ASN A 9 -7.44 -10.46 9.48
CA ASN A 9 -8.11 -10.70 8.21
C ASN A 9 -9.58 -11.11 8.39
N ILE A 10 -9.86 -11.96 9.37
CA ILE A 10 -11.24 -12.37 9.70
C ILE A 10 -12.03 -11.19 10.24
N LEU A 11 -11.44 -10.38 11.13
CA LEU A 11 -12.09 -9.18 11.66
C LEU A 11 -12.42 -8.17 10.53
N ARG A 12 -11.49 -7.97 9.57
CA ARG A 12 -11.72 -7.15 8.38
C ARG A 12 -12.83 -7.71 7.51
N ALA A 13 -12.80 -9.01 7.20
CA ALA A 13 -13.82 -9.64 6.37
C ALA A 13 -15.23 -9.50 6.98
N LEU A 14 -15.35 -9.68 8.30
CA LEU A 14 -16.63 -9.50 9.02
C LEU A 14 -17.07 -8.03 9.07
N SER A 15 -16.16 -7.07 8.97
CA SER A 15 -16.52 -5.65 8.89
C SER A 15 -17.11 -5.25 7.54
N LEU A 16 -16.68 -5.92 6.47
CA LEU A 16 -17.14 -5.67 5.11
C LEU A 16 -18.42 -6.47 4.78
N SER A 17 -18.54 -7.68 5.31
CA SER A 17 -19.64 -8.59 5.06
C SER A 17 -20.11 -9.23 6.37
N PRO A 18 -20.93 -8.54 7.16
CA PRO A 18 -21.48 -9.10 8.39
C PRO A 18 -22.39 -10.31 8.09
N PHE A 19 -22.42 -11.28 9.02
CA PHE A 19 -23.26 -12.49 8.95
C PHE A 19 -22.81 -13.56 7.94
N VAL A 20 -21.57 -13.53 7.50
CA VAL A 20 -20.99 -14.57 6.62
C VAL A 20 -20.78 -15.86 7.41
N SER A 21 -21.07 -17.01 6.80
CA SER A 21 -20.80 -18.31 7.45
C SER A 21 -19.29 -18.57 7.54
N GLN A 22 -18.90 -19.38 8.56
CA GLN A 22 -17.48 -19.73 8.76
C GLN A 22 -16.87 -20.45 7.54
N ARG A 23 -17.67 -21.21 6.79
CA ARG A 23 -17.21 -21.88 5.56
C ARG A 23 -16.92 -20.87 4.46
N ILE A 24 -17.80 -19.90 4.24
CA ILE A 24 -17.59 -18.81 3.27
C ILE A 24 -16.36 -17.97 3.66
N LEU A 25 -16.17 -17.65 4.95
CA LEU A 25 -14.96 -16.98 5.42
C LEU A 25 -13.70 -17.81 5.14
N ALA A 26 -13.74 -19.11 5.38
CA ALA A 26 -12.61 -20.00 5.12
C ALA A 26 -12.25 -20.02 3.62
N GLU A 27 -13.24 -20.16 2.76
CA GLU A 27 -13.07 -20.16 1.30
C GLU A 27 -12.56 -18.81 0.79
N SER A 28 -13.18 -17.70 1.20
CA SER A 28 -12.82 -16.35 0.73
C SER A 28 -11.43 -15.89 1.18
N LEU A 29 -10.95 -16.36 2.34
CA LEU A 29 -9.64 -16.00 2.89
C LEU A 29 -8.56 -17.05 2.60
N GLY A 30 -8.91 -18.19 1.99
CA GLY A 30 -7.98 -19.29 1.75
C GLY A 30 -7.50 -19.97 3.03
N TYR A 31 -8.32 -19.96 4.10
CA TYR A 31 -7.96 -20.54 5.39
C TYR A 31 -8.65 -21.89 5.63
N ALA A 32 -7.99 -22.76 6.40
CA ALA A 32 -8.65 -23.96 6.91
C ALA A 32 -9.79 -23.56 7.88
N LEU A 33 -10.89 -24.34 7.89
CA LEU A 33 -12.03 -24.06 8.77
C LEU A 33 -11.64 -24.07 10.26
N GLY A 34 -10.67 -24.91 10.67
CA GLY A 34 -10.12 -24.91 12.01
C GLY A 34 -9.45 -23.59 12.40
N THR A 35 -8.71 -22.97 11.48
CA THR A 35 -8.07 -21.66 11.68
C THR A 35 -9.14 -20.58 11.89
N VAL A 36 -10.19 -20.58 11.05
CA VAL A 36 -11.31 -19.63 11.19
C VAL A 36 -12.00 -19.80 12.54
N ASN A 37 -12.29 -21.04 12.94
CA ASN A 37 -12.90 -21.33 14.25
C ASN A 37 -12.05 -20.84 15.42
N GLN A 38 -10.74 -21.05 15.38
CA GLN A 38 -9.82 -20.60 16.43
C GLN A 38 -9.80 -19.08 16.52
N ALA A 39 -9.67 -18.39 15.39
CA ALA A 39 -9.67 -16.94 15.35
C ALA A 39 -11.01 -16.34 15.82
N LEU A 40 -12.15 -16.90 15.41
CA LEU A 40 -13.46 -16.45 15.89
C LEU A 40 -13.62 -16.61 17.40
N ARG A 41 -13.14 -17.73 17.98
CA ARG A 41 -13.12 -17.92 19.43
C ARG A 41 -12.30 -16.87 20.14
N PHE A 42 -11.09 -16.58 19.61
CA PHE A 42 -10.23 -15.52 20.13
C PHE A 42 -10.91 -14.15 20.08
N LEU A 43 -11.50 -13.78 18.95
CA LEU A 43 -12.19 -12.50 18.78
C LEU A 43 -13.39 -12.35 19.73
N VAL A 44 -14.15 -13.43 19.96
CA VAL A 44 -15.26 -13.45 20.93
C VAL A 44 -14.73 -13.33 22.36
N SER A 45 -13.72 -14.12 22.74
CA SER A 45 -13.16 -14.11 24.11
C SER A 45 -12.53 -12.76 24.48
N ASN A 46 -12.04 -12.00 23.49
CA ASN A 46 -11.49 -10.67 23.68
C ASN A 46 -12.50 -9.52 23.52
N GLY A 47 -13.79 -9.85 23.36
CA GLY A 47 -14.87 -8.89 23.27
C GLY A 47 -14.86 -8.04 21.99
N LEU A 48 -14.27 -8.55 20.91
CA LEU A 48 -14.31 -7.92 19.59
C LEU A 48 -15.52 -8.37 18.77
N LEU A 49 -15.99 -9.59 19.02
CA LEU A 49 -17.24 -10.13 18.47
C LEU A 49 -18.18 -10.49 19.59
N ILE A 50 -19.46 -10.25 19.39
CA ILE A 50 -20.53 -10.68 20.26
C ILE A 50 -21.47 -11.62 19.51
N ARG A 51 -21.99 -12.61 20.23
CA ARG A 51 -23.00 -13.53 19.71
C ARG A 51 -24.37 -12.88 19.79
N PHE A 52 -25.09 -12.90 18.70
CA PHE A 52 -26.44 -12.31 18.61
C PHE A 52 -27.46 -13.34 18.10
N GLY A 53 -28.67 -13.27 18.63
CA GLY A 53 -29.78 -14.14 18.25
C GLY A 53 -30.10 -15.22 19.30
N ARG A 54 -31.32 -15.81 19.22
CA ARG A 54 -31.83 -16.80 20.20
C ARG A 54 -30.94 -18.05 20.32
N ASN A 55 -30.27 -18.46 19.21
CA ASN A 55 -29.36 -19.61 19.19
C ASN A 55 -27.89 -19.19 19.17
N SER A 56 -27.56 -17.92 19.41
CA SER A 56 -26.17 -17.39 19.38
C SER A 56 -25.38 -17.69 18.08
N GLU A 57 -26.07 -17.86 16.96
CA GLU A 57 -25.45 -18.30 15.69
C GLU A 57 -24.79 -17.15 14.90
N LYS A 58 -25.25 -15.93 15.12
CA LYS A 58 -24.74 -14.76 14.40
C LYS A 58 -23.66 -14.05 15.23
N LEU A 59 -22.54 -13.75 14.58
CA LEU A 59 -21.47 -12.94 15.14
C LEU A 59 -21.57 -11.52 14.61
N VAL A 60 -21.53 -10.54 15.50
CA VAL A 60 -21.54 -9.12 15.16
C VAL A 60 -20.35 -8.42 15.80
N LEU A 61 -19.88 -7.36 15.15
CA LEU A 61 -18.80 -6.54 15.69
C LEU A 61 -19.24 -5.81 16.95
N ALA A 62 -18.48 -5.98 18.02
CA ALA A 62 -18.61 -5.17 19.23
C ALA A 62 -18.12 -3.73 18.98
N ASP A 63 -18.53 -2.78 19.82
CA ASP A 63 -18.07 -1.39 19.66
C ASP A 63 -16.56 -1.23 19.82
N LYS A 64 -15.94 -2.07 20.64
CA LYS A 64 -14.48 -2.17 20.74
C LYS A 64 -13.83 -2.54 19.40
N ALA A 65 -14.41 -3.45 18.64
CA ALA A 65 -13.93 -3.81 17.32
C ALA A 65 -14.12 -2.67 16.30
N LYS A 66 -15.28 -2.01 16.32
CA LYS A 66 -15.55 -0.86 15.45
C LYS A 66 -14.56 0.28 15.71
N ALA A 67 -14.29 0.61 16.96
CA ALA A 67 -13.30 1.62 17.34
C ALA A 67 -11.89 1.23 16.88
N PHE A 68 -11.49 -0.03 17.05
CA PHE A 68 -10.22 -0.54 16.55
C PHE A 68 -10.13 -0.42 15.02
N LEU A 69 -11.12 -0.90 14.27
CA LEU A 69 -11.17 -0.81 12.82
C LEU A 69 -11.05 0.66 12.35
N GLN A 70 -11.79 1.56 12.99
CA GLN A 70 -11.72 2.99 12.66
C GLN A 70 -10.35 3.59 12.92
N SER A 71 -9.67 3.19 14.01
CA SER A 71 -8.32 3.68 14.33
C SER A 71 -7.26 3.23 13.31
N GLN A 72 -7.48 2.09 12.66
CA GLN A 72 -6.57 1.51 11.67
C GLN A 72 -6.94 1.84 10.21
N SER A 73 -8.10 2.47 9.97
CA SER A 73 -8.54 2.81 8.61
C SER A 73 -7.59 3.78 7.92
N PRO A 74 -7.37 3.63 6.61
CA PRO A 74 -6.59 4.58 5.83
C PRO A 74 -7.14 6.00 5.95
N ARG A 75 -6.24 6.98 6.10
CA ARG A 75 -6.61 8.39 6.27
C ARG A 75 -6.27 9.21 5.05
N ASN A 76 -5.12 8.93 4.44
CA ASN A 76 -4.62 9.68 3.31
C ASN A 76 -3.78 8.80 2.38
N ALA A 77 -3.36 9.39 1.27
CA ALA A 77 -2.43 8.81 0.34
C ALA A 77 -1.32 9.78 -0.06
N ILE A 78 -0.12 9.26 -0.29
CA ILE A 78 1.02 9.96 -0.86
C ILE A 78 1.36 9.30 -2.19
N ILE A 79 1.26 10.05 -3.30
CA ILE A 79 1.61 9.57 -4.63
C ILE A 79 2.97 10.15 -5.03
N LEU A 80 3.94 9.29 -5.35
CA LEU A 80 5.29 9.70 -5.72
C LEU A 80 5.38 9.86 -7.25
N ALA A 81 5.39 11.10 -7.72
CA ALA A 81 5.34 11.48 -9.14
C ALA A 81 6.46 12.45 -9.56
N ALA A 82 7.55 12.54 -8.79
CA ALA A 82 8.58 13.55 -9.02
C ALA A 82 9.64 13.15 -10.07
N GLY A 83 9.78 11.86 -10.37
CA GLY A 83 10.88 11.32 -11.19
C GLY A 83 10.80 11.62 -12.69
N TYR A 84 11.96 11.62 -13.35
CA TYR A 84 12.08 11.80 -14.80
C TYR A 84 11.49 10.68 -15.65
N GLY A 85 11.42 9.44 -15.14
CA GLY A 85 11.00 8.27 -15.91
C GLY A 85 11.95 7.95 -17.08
N MET A 86 13.26 8.06 -16.92
CA MET A 86 14.29 7.95 -17.97
C MET A 86 14.14 6.73 -18.89
N ARG A 87 13.60 5.64 -18.39
CA ARG A 87 13.36 4.41 -19.20
C ARG A 87 12.28 4.59 -20.29
N MET A 88 11.52 5.69 -20.26
CA MET A 88 10.42 5.98 -21.18
C MET A 88 10.80 7.04 -22.25
N VAL A 89 12.09 7.41 -22.36
CA VAL A 89 12.55 8.34 -23.42
C VAL A 89 12.29 7.71 -24.81
N PRO A 90 11.74 8.46 -25.80
CA PRO A 90 11.51 9.93 -25.81
C PRO A 90 10.14 10.39 -25.29
N ILE A 91 9.20 9.51 -24.96
CA ILE A 91 7.81 9.87 -24.67
C ILE A 91 7.68 10.78 -23.44
N ASN A 92 8.46 10.51 -22.40
CA ASN A 92 8.46 11.32 -21.18
C ASN A 92 9.09 12.71 -21.37
N MET A 93 9.68 13.02 -22.55
CA MET A 93 10.14 14.38 -22.83
C MET A 93 9.00 15.38 -23.00
N GLU A 94 7.81 14.88 -23.34
CA GLU A 94 6.61 15.73 -23.51
C GLU A 94 5.65 15.66 -22.32
N SER A 95 5.69 14.58 -21.53
CA SER A 95 4.77 14.40 -20.41
C SER A 95 5.40 13.55 -19.30
N PRO A 96 5.23 13.93 -18.01
CA PRO A 96 5.64 13.09 -16.89
C PRO A 96 5.00 11.71 -16.96
N LYS A 97 5.70 10.67 -16.49
CA LYS A 97 5.26 9.28 -16.54
C LYS A 97 3.86 9.07 -15.95
N GLY A 98 3.57 9.70 -14.79
CA GLY A 98 2.26 9.61 -14.13
C GLY A 98 1.10 10.23 -14.93
N LEU A 99 1.38 11.07 -15.92
CA LEU A 99 0.37 11.68 -16.80
C LEU A 99 0.20 10.93 -18.13
N LEU A 100 0.92 9.83 -18.34
CA LEU A 100 0.73 8.99 -19.50
C LEU A 100 -0.63 8.27 -19.43
N LYS A 101 -1.19 8.01 -20.60
CA LYS A 101 -2.48 7.31 -20.72
C LYS A 101 -2.28 5.83 -21.00
N VAL A 102 -2.97 5.01 -20.23
CA VAL A 102 -3.15 3.59 -20.46
C VAL A 102 -4.62 3.36 -20.77
N LYS A 103 -4.93 2.77 -21.93
CA LYS A 103 -6.32 2.55 -22.40
C LYS A 103 -7.23 3.79 -22.32
N GLY A 104 -6.63 4.96 -22.58
CA GLY A 104 -7.37 6.23 -22.59
C GLY A 104 -7.49 6.94 -21.24
N GLU A 105 -7.16 6.31 -20.14
CA GLU A 105 -7.16 6.90 -18.78
C GLU A 105 -5.75 7.28 -18.34
N THR A 106 -5.60 8.44 -17.71
CA THR A 106 -4.33 8.90 -17.16
C THR A 106 -3.99 8.11 -15.90
N LEU A 107 -2.75 7.58 -15.80
CA LEU A 107 -2.29 6.76 -14.68
C LEU A 107 -2.62 7.36 -13.30
N ILE A 108 -2.22 8.61 -13.09
CA ILE A 108 -2.42 9.27 -11.80
C ILE A 108 -3.89 9.59 -11.52
N GLU A 109 -4.67 9.97 -12.56
CA GLU A 109 -6.10 10.25 -12.38
C GLU A 109 -6.86 8.99 -11.99
N ARG A 110 -6.55 7.84 -12.62
CA ARG A 110 -7.12 6.56 -12.23
C ARG A 110 -6.81 6.21 -10.77
N THR A 111 -5.56 6.39 -10.35
CA THR A 111 -5.16 6.16 -8.95
C THR A 111 -5.94 7.04 -7.98
N VAL A 112 -6.09 8.34 -8.30
CA VAL A 112 -6.87 9.27 -7.47
C VAL A 112 -8.35 8.89 -7.41
N GLN A 113 -8.95 8.50 -8.53
CA GLN A 113 -10.34 8.04 -8.59
C GLN A 113 -10.55 6.78 -7.74
N GLN A 114 -9.64 5.79 -7.85
CA GLN A 114 -9.69 4.56 -7.05
C GLN A 114 -9.56 4.84 -5.54
N LEU A 115 -8.75 5.83 -5.14
CA LEU A 115 -8.67 6.29 -3.75
C LEU A 115 -9.98 6.93 -3.28
N HIS A 116 -10.60 7.79 -4.11
CA HIS A 116 -11.88 8.41 -3.80
C HIS A 116 -13.01 7.37 -3.65
N GLU A 117 -13.04 6.33 -4.48
CA GLU A 117 -14.03 5.23 -4.39
C GLU A 117 -14.02 4.53 -3.01
N VAL A 118 -12.86 4.46 -2.36
CA VAL A 118 -12.74 3.88 -1.02
C VAL A 118 -12.83 4.93 0.11
N GLY A 119 -13.10 6.20 -0.24
CA GLY A 119 -13.34 7.28 0.72
C GLY A 119 -12.10 8.01 1.19
N ILE A 120 -10.97 7.89 0.47
CA ILE A 120 -9.72 8.63 0.75
C ILE A 120 -9.72 9.90 -0.08
N SER A 121 -9.89 11.05 0.57
CA SER A 121 -9.92 12.38 -0.06
C SER A 121 -8.69 13.24 0.24
N GLU A 122 -7.95 12.95 1.30
CA GLU A 122 -6.68 13.63 1.60
C GLU A 122 -5.56 12.95 0.78
N ILE A 123 -5.20 13.55 -0.36
CA ILE A 123 -4.23 12.99 -1.30
C ILE A 123 -3.12 14.00 -1.55
N HIS A 124 -1.88 13.63 -1.27
CA HIS A 124 -0.68 14.42 -1.50
C HIS A 124 0.10 13.83 -2.66
N ILE A 125 0.34 14.62 -3.70
CA ILE A 125 1.12 14.21 -4.87
C ILE A 125 2.47 14.89 -4.82
N VAL A 126 3.54 14.10 -4.69
CA VAL A 126 4.90 14.64 -4.72
C VAL A 126 5.35 14.76 -6.16
N VAL A 127 5.58 16.00 -6.61
CA VAL A 127 5.93 16.35 -7.98
C VAL A 127 7.34 16.93 -8.08
N GLY A 128 7.93 16.86 -9.25
CA GLY A 128 9.27 17.42 -9.52
C GLY A 128 9.42 17.77 -10.99
N PHE A 129 9.73 16.78 -11.84
CA PHE A 129 9.84 16.95 -13.27
C PHE A 129 8.51 17.42 -13.88
N MET A 130 8.53 18.53 -14.63
CA MET A 130 7.33 19.16 -15.25
C MET A 130 6.16 19.30 -14.27
N LYS A 131 6.44 19.73 -13.03
CA LYS A 131 5.45 19.84 -11.96
C LYS A 131 4.21 20.66 -12.35
N GLU A 132 4.36 21.67 -13.19
CA GLU A 132 3.27 22.52 -13.68
C GLU A 132 2.19 21.75 -14.44
N LYS A 133 2.53 20.63 -15.04
CA LYS A 133 1.55 19.77 -15.72
C LYS A 133 0.61 19.03 -14.78
N PHE A 134 0.90 19.00 -13.50
CA PHE A 134 0.05 18.35 -12.48
C PHE A 134 -0.92 19.34 -11.82
N GLU A 135 -0.78 20.67 -12.02
CA GLU A 135 -1.55 21.69 -11.30
C GLU A 135 -3.06 21.53 -11.48
N TYR A 136 -3.53 21.11 -12.65
CA TYR A 136 -4.95 20.89 -12.91
C TYR A 136 -5.59 19.83 -11.99
N LEU A 137 -4.79 18.92 -11.41
CA LEU A 137 -5.29 17.90 -10.49
C LEU A 137 -5.80 18.52 -9.18
N MET A 138 -5.26 19.68 -8.77
CA MET A 138 -5.71 20.40 -7.58
C MET A 138 -7.17 20.80 -7.74
N ASP A 139 -7.51 21.44 -8.86
CA ASP A 139 -8.88 21.90 -9.13
C ASP A 139 -9.83 20.74 -9.43
N LYS A 140 -9.34 19.74 -10.19
CA LYS A 140 -10.18 18.63 -10.65
C LYS A 140 -10.51 17.62 -9.56
N TYR A 141 -9.55 17.34 -8.66
CA TYR A 141 -9.65 16.24 -7.69
C TYR A 141 -9.44 16.67 -6.23
N ASN A 142 -9.22 17.96 -5.97
CA ASN A 142 -8.96 18.50 -4.64
C ASN A 142 -7.77 17.79 -3.95
N VAL A 143 -6.64 17.68 -4.65
CA VAL A 143 -5.39 17.08 -4.15
C VAL A 143 -4.37 18.17 -3.83
N ASP A 144 -3.40 17.86 -2.95
CA ASP A 144 -2.28 18.74 -2.64
C ASP A 144 -1.05 18.37 -3.47
N LEU A 145 -0.36 19.36 -4.05
CA LEU A 145 0.93 19.17 -4.69
C LEU A 145 2.08 19.53 -3.74
N ILE A 146 3.03 18.63 -3.58
CA ILE A 146 4.25 18.82 -2.79
C ILE A 146 5.44 18.79 -3.75
N VAL A 147 6.22 19.87 -3.79
CA VAL A 147 7.37 19.94 -4.70
C VAL A 147 8.60 19.29 -4.07
N ASN A 148 9.19 18.32 -4.77
CA ASN A 148 10.54 17.84 -4.49
C ASN A 148 11.54 18.64 -5.34
N PRO A 149 12.31 19.59 -4.78
CA PRO A 149 13.25 20.40 -5.56
C PRO A 149 14.51 19.64 -5.95
N LYS A 150 14.77 18.47 -5.36
CA LYS A 150 15.96 17.66 -5.57
C LYS A 150 15.72 16.45 -6.48
N TYR A 151 14.54 16.35 -7.11
CA TYR A 151 14.14 15.21 -7.95
C TYR A 151 15.17 14.79 -9.02
N ALA A 152 16.00 15.74 -9.46
CA ALA A 152 17.00 15.51 -10.48
C ALA A 152 18.26 14.78 -9.97
N LYS A 153 18.51 14.79 -8.68
CA LYS A 153 19.74 14.28 -8.05
C LYS A 153 19.53 13.10 -7.13
N TYR A 154 18.30 12.92 -6.65
CA TYR A 154 17.96 11.96 -5.59
C TYR A 154 16.83 11.04 -6.06
N ASN A 155 16.82 9.83 -5.57
CA ASN A 155 15.79 8.85 -5.87
C ASN A 155 14.49 9.12 -5.06
N ASN A 156 13.52 8.20 -5.10
CA ASN A 156 12.19 8.35 -4.52
C ASN A 156 12.17 8.46 -2.98
N LEU A 157 13.26 8.09 -2.28
CA LEU A 157 13.41 8.35 -0.84
C LEU A 157 13.30 9.85 -0.53
N GLU A 158 13.95 10.70 -1.33
CA GLU A 158 13.85 12.17 -1.20
C GLU A 158 12.42 12.65 -1.47
N SER A 159 11.73 12.04 -2.44
CA SER A 159 10.33 12.37 -2.70
C SER A 159 9.44 12.07 -1.49
N LEU A 160 9.60 10.89 -0.87
CA LEU A 160 8.83 10.57 0.33
C LEU A 160 9.24 11.43 1.53
N ALA A 161 10.52 11.85 1.62
CA ALA A 161 10.98 12.77 2.67
C ALA A 161 10.23 14.11 2.65
N CYS A 162 9.97 14.67 1.46
CA CYS A 162 9.16 15.89 1.31
C CYS A 162 7.75 15.74 1.89
N ALA A 163 7.18 14.54 1.88
CA ALA A 163 5.83 14.24 2.35
C ALA A 163 5.79 13.47 3.68
N ALA A 164 6.92 13.16 4.31
CA ALA A 164 7.01 12.26 5.46
C ALA A 164 6.17 12.70 6.67
N LYS A 165 5.93 14.01 6.85
CA LYS A 165 5.05 14.55 7.91
C LYS A 165 3.60 14.10 7.79
N TYR A 166 3.16 13.68 6.60
CA TYR A 166 1.79 13.21 6.35
C TYR A 166 1.61 11.70 6.54
N LEU A 167 2.68 10.95 6.87
CA LEU A 167 2.57 9.52 7.17
C LEU A 167 1.73 9.28 8.44
N LYS A 168 0.48 8.82 8.24
CA LYS A 168 -0.51 8.54 9.31
C LYS A 168 -1.60 7.59 8.82
N ASN A 169 -1.43 6.30 8.89
CA ASN A 169 -2.31 5.32 8.23
C ASN A 169 -2.45 5.65 6.73
N THR A 170 -1.33 5.61 6.02
CA THR A 170 -1.13 6.21 4.71
C THR A 170 -0.87 5.15 3.65
N TYR A 171 -1.50 5.27 2.48
CA TYR A 171 -1.02 4.61 1.28
C TYR A 171 0.15 5.40 0.68
N VAL A 172 1.25 4.70 0.37
CA VAL A 172 2.37 5.25 -0.43
C VAL A 172 2.34 4.55 -1.78
N ILE A 173 2.29 5.34 -2.87
CA ILE A 173 1.91 4.84 -4.20
C ILE A 173 2.87 5.44 -5.23
N PRO A 174 3.52 4.65 -6.09
CA PRO A 174 4.23 5.18 -7.25
C PRO A 174 3.22 5.63 -8.32
N SER A 175 3.56 6.65 -9.09
CA SER A 175 2.67 7.22 -10.11
C SER A 175 2.59 6.43 -11.41
N ASP A 176 3.30 5.33 -11.53
CA ASP A 176 3.51 4.55 -12.75
C ASP A 176 2.96 3.12 -12.67
N VAL A 177 2.09 2.84 -11.71
CA VAL A 177 1.41 1.55 -11.58
C VAL A 177 -0.01 1.64 -12.13
N TRP A 178 -0.35 0.68 -12.96
CA TRP A 178 -1.71 0.45 -13.45
C TRP A 178 -2.31 -0.78 -12.77
N CYS A 179 -3.43 -0.62 -12.08
CA CYS A 179 -4.22 -1.74 -11.54
C CYS A 179 -5.60 -1.78 -12.22
N TRP A 180 -5.96 -2.95 -12.76
CA TRP A 180 -7.26 -3.15 -13.43
C TRP A 180 -8.42 -3.00 -12.46
N GLU A 181 -8.29 -3.60 -11.29
CA GLU A 181 -9.24 -3.47 -10.20
C GLU A 181 -8.69 -2.51 -9.15
N ASN A 182 -9.57 -1.94 -8.34
CA ASN A 182 -9.18 -1.04 -7.27
C ASN A 182 -8.34 -1.80 -6.21
N PRO A 183 -7.04 -1.48 -6.04
CA PRO A 183 -6.19 -2.19 -5.08
C PRO A 183 -6.37 -1.69 -3.64
N PHE A 184 -7.07 -0.57 -3.44
CA PHE A 184 -7.26 0.08 -2.16
C PHE A 184 -8.50 -0.43 -1.43
N ASN A 185 -8.51 -0.32 -0.09
CA ASN A 185 -9.61 -0.77 0.75
C ASN A 185 -10.00 0.32 1.75
N LYS A 186 -11.28 0.33 2.14
CA LYS A 186 -11.80 1.20 3.22
C LYS A 186 -11.23 0.85 4.60
N VAL A 187 -10.81 -0.41 4.76
CA VAL A 187 -10.28 -0.93 6.03
C VAL A 187 -8.99 -1.68 5.77
N GLU A 188 -7.92 -1.23 6.40
CA GLU A 188 -6.62 -1.89 6.44
C GLU A 188 -6.18 -2.01 7.91
N LEU A 189 -5.57 -3.13 8.29
CA LEU A 189 -5.33 -3.43 9.71
C LEU A 189 -3.86 -3.64 10.07
N TYR A 190 -2.98 -3.66 9.08
CA TYR A 190 -1.54 -3.87 9.26
C TYR A 190 -0.77 -3.28 8.09
N PRO A 191 0.51 -2.95 8.29
CA PRO A 191 1.35 -2.45 7.20
C PRO A 191 1.63 -3.55 6.18
N TRP A 192 1.53 -3.22 4.90
CA TRP A 192 1.83 -4.14 3.82
C TRP A 192 2.48 -3.43 2.63
N TYR A 193 3.18 -4.21 1.81
CA TYR A 193 3.78 -3.79 0.56
C TYR A 193 3.38 -4.75 -0.57
N MET A 194 3.04 -4.20 -1.73
CA MET A 194 2.57 -4.98 -2.87
C MET A 194 3.75 -5.56 -3.66
N VAL A 195 3.69 -6.87 -3.89
CA VAL A 195 4.63 -7.62 -4.71
C VAL A 195 3.88 -8.41 -5.77
N SER A 196 4.52 -8.63 -6.92
CA SER A 196 3.98 -9.53 -7.95
C SER A 196 4.23 -10.99 -7.59
N ASP A 197 3.43 -11.88 -8.19
CA ASP A 197 3.65 -13.32 -8.24
C ASP A 197 4.91 -13.71 -9.03
N LEU A 198 5.43 -12.80 -9.86
CA LEU A 198 6.63 -13.06 -10.66
C LEU A 198 7.91 -12.90 -9.83
N PRO A 199 8.90 -13.82 -10.04
CA PRO A 199 10.24 -13.64 -9.50
C PRO A 199 10.97 -12.49 -10.21
N ASP A 200 11.91 -11.88 -9.51
CA ASP A 200 12.75 -10.81 -10.03
C ASP A 200 14.19 -11.01 -9.53
N ASP A 201 15.14 -11.02 -10.46
CA ASP A 201 16.55 -11.20 -10.16
C ASP A 201 17.18 -9.95 -9.51
N ASP A 202 16.61 -8.78 -9.77
CA ASP A 202 17.05 -7.49 -9.22
C ASP A 202 16.39 -7.14 -7.89
N SER A 203 15.39 -7.90 -7.44
CA SER A 203 14.67 -7.63 -6.21
C SER A 203 15.42 -8.14 -4.97
N ASN A 204 15.62 -7.22 -4.02
CA ASN A 204 16.24 -7.52 -2.73
C ASN A 204 15.25 -8.09 -1.69
N VAL A 205 13.98 -8.28 -2.03
CA VAL A 205 12.96 -8.72 -1.08
C VAL A 205 12.24 -9.98 -1.55
N ARG A 206 11.80 -10.76 -0.59
CA ARG A 206 10.97 -11.95 -0.82
C ARG A 206 9.89 -12.09 0.24
N VAL A 207 8.87 -12.87 -0.07
CA VAL A 207 7.81 -13.23 0.87
C VAL A 207 8.24 -14.49 1.63
N ASN A 208 8.22 -14.46 2.95
CA ASN A 208 8.47 -15.61 3.78
C ASN A 208 7.19 -16.47 3.98
N ARG A 209 7.32 -17.63 4.67
CA ARG A 209 6.18 -18.53 4.93
C ARG A 209 5.08 -17.93 5.80
N LYS A 210 5.36 -16.81 6.48
CA LYS A 210 4.38 -16.08 7.31
C LYS A 210 3.67 -14.97 6.53
N GLY A 211 3.99 -14.78 5.24
CA GLY A 211 3.49 -13.67 4.43
C GLY A 211 4.17 -12.33 4.71
N GLU A 212 5.32 -12.35 5.44
CA GLU A 212 6.07 -11.14 5.74
C GLU A 212 7.08 -10.83 4.62
N LEU A 213 7.27 -9.53 4.35
CA LEU A 213 8.31 -9.04 3.45
C LEU A 213 9.66 -9.11 4.19
N VAL A 214 10.61 -9.81 3.62
CA VAL A 214 11.95 -9.98 4.20
C VAL A 214 13.03 -9.84 3.12
N LEU A 215 14.24 -9.49 3.51
CA LEU A 215 15.38 -9.48 2.58
C LEU A 215 15.62 -10.86 1.98
N ALA A 216 15.83 -10.89 0.68
CA ALA A 216 16.28 -12.08 -0.02
C ALA A 216 17.74 -12.39 0.38
N LYS A 217 18.07 -13.68 0.46
CA LYS A 217 19.47 -14.07 0.66
C LYS A 217 20.26 -13.80 -0.63
N PRO A 218 21.56 -13.50 -0.54
CA PRO A 218 22.40 -13.37 -1.72
C PRO A 218 22.27 -14.56 -2.67
N GLY A 219 22.06 -14.32 -3.96
CA GLY A 219 21.88 -15.36 -4.98
C GLY A 219 20.50 -16.03 -5.01
N VAL A 220 19.54 -15.55 -4.22
CA VAL A 220 18.16 -16.02 -4.26
C VAL A 220 17.29 -14.94 -4.93
N LYS A 221 16.53 -15.33 -5.95
CA LYS A 221 15.56 -14.44 -6.61
C LYS A 221 14.53 -13.92 -5.60
N GLY A 222 14.27 -12.62 -5.68
CA GLY A 222 13.23 -11.97 -4.91
C GLY A 222 11.86 -12.01 -5.59
N ASN A 223 10.88 -11.33 -5.00
CA ASN A 223 9.60 -11.05 -5.64
C ASN A 223 9.67 -9.69 -6.32
N LYS A 224 9.09 -9.54 -7.52
CA LYS A 224 9.01 -8.25 -8.19
C LYS A 224 8.22 -7.26 -7.33
N MET A 225 8.83 -6.14 -7.01
CA MET A 225 8.22 -5.06 -6.22
C MET A 225 7.31 -4.21 -7.13
N ILE A 226 6.05 -3.99 -6.71
CA ILE A 226 5.07 -3.18 -7.46
C ILE A 226 5.06 -1.73 -6.97
N GLY A 227 5.38 -1.49 -5.70
CA GLY A 227 5.55 -0.15 -5.16
C GLY A 227 4.37 0.38 -4.34
N ILE A 228 3.15 -0.14 -4.49
CA ILE A 228 2.02 0.26 -3.65
C ILE A 228 2.19 -0.31 -2.26
N SER A 229 2.04 0.52 -1.25
CA SER A 229 2.11 0.08 0.15
C SER A 229 1.08 0.78 1.02
N TYR A 230 0.80 0.18 2.17
CA TYR A 230 0.04 0.78 3.24
C TYR A 230 0.86 0.74 4.54
N LEU A 231 0.97 1.88 5.19
CA LEU A 231 1.64 2.04 6.48
C LEU A 231 0.64 2.49 7.52
N CYS A 232 0.66 1.89 8.71
CA CYS A 232 -0.21 2.28 9.81
C CYS A 232 0.46 2.13 11.18
N GLY A 233 -0.08 2.82 12.17
CA GLY A 233 0.39 2.74 13.55
C GLY A 233 1.88 3.03 13.69
N GLU A 234 2.58 2.21 14.45
CA GLU A 234 4.02 2.34 14.72
C GLU A 234 4.89 2.30 13.45
N ALA A 235 4.44 1.59 12.40
CA ALA A 235 5.18 1.53 11.14
C ALA A 235 5.34 2.91 10.48
N CYS A 236 4.34 3.79 10.59
CA CYS A 236 4.44 5.16 10.10
C CYS A 236 5.56 5.95 10.80
N GLU A 237 5.69 5.80 12.10
CA GLU A 237 6.72 6.49 12.90
C GLU A 237 8.11 5.94 12.61
N ILE A 238 8.24 4.62 12.54
CA ILE A 238 9.51 3.96 12.22
C ILE A 238 9.99 4.39 10.83
N VAL A 239 9.13 4.33 9.82
CA VAL A 239 9.46 4.73 8.44
C VAL A 239 9.81 6.21 8.40
N ARG A 240 9.03 7.09 9.02
CA ARG A 240 9.32 8.53 9.09
C ARG A 240 10.69 8.82 9.70
N ASN A 241 11.01 8.19 10.82
CA ASN A 241 12.30 8.39 11.50
C ASN A 241 13.47 7.86 10.64
N ARG A 242 13.28 6.73 9.94
CA ARG A 242 14.29 6.21 9.01
C ARG A 242 14.50 7.12 7.81
N ILE A 243 13.42 7.64 7.23
CA ILE A 243 13.47 8.61 6.12
C ILE A 243 14.28 9.83 6.54
N TYR A 244 14.00 10.45 7.69
CA TYR A 244 14.73 11.63 8.13
C TYR A 244 16.23 11.33 8.37
N LYS A 245 16.53 10.19 8.98
CA LYS A 245 17.91 9.75 9.18
C LYS A 245 18.65 9.55 7.85
N TYR A 246 18.00 8.92 6.87
CA TYR A 246 18.61 8.64 5.57
C TYR A 246 18.70 9.89 4.70
N HIS A 247 17.73 10.79 4.79
CA HIS A 247 17.73 12.07 4.09
C HIS A 247 18.94 12.96 4.49
N GLU A 248 19.42 12.86 5.71
CA GLU A 248 20.60 13.60 6.21
C GLU A 248 21.93 12.98 5.74
N ASP A 249 21.93 11.73 5.28
CA ASP A 249 23.13 11.02 4.87
C ASP A 249 23.27 10.99 3.33
N PRO A 250 24.30 11.67 2.76
CA PRO A 250 24.51 11.71 1.31
C PRO A 250 24.67 10.34 0.65
N THR A 251 25.04 9.30 1.38
CA THR A 251 25.17 7.92 0.86
C THR A 251 23.83 7.30 0.48
N TYR A 252 22.71 7.92 0.90
CA TYR A 252 21.35 7.49 0.56
C TYR A 252 20.71 8.25 -0.62
N SER A 253 21.48 9.05 -1.36
CA SER A 253 20.98 9.86 -2.47
C SER A 253 20.33 9.05 -3.60
N ASP A 254 20.82 7.85 -3.85
CA ASP A 254 20.37 6.91 -4.88
C ASP A 254 19.40 5.84 -4.35
N LYS A 255 19.08 5.88 -3.05
CA LYS A 255 18.27 4.86 -2.40
C LYS A 255 16.77 5.04 -2.64
N PHE A 256 16.09 3.91 -2.63
CA PHE A 256 14.63 3.85 -2.67
C PHE A 256 14.06 3.93 -1.25
N TRP A 257 12.90 4.57 -1.10
CA TRP A 257 12.24 4.67 0.20
C TRP A 257 11.87 3.29 0.78
N GLU A 258 11.68 2.32 -0.06
CA GLU A 258 11.38 0.93 0.30
C GLU A 258 12.45 0.31 1.19
N GLU A 259 13.67 0.79 1.12
CA GLU A 259 14.75 0.35 2.02
C GLU A 259 14.42 0.62 3.49
N THR A 260 13.58 1.61 3.75
CA THR A 260 13.09 1.89 5.11
C THR A 260 12.19 0.77 5.67
N LEU A 261 11.65 -0.11 4.83
CA LEU A 261 10.75 -1.19 5.24
C LEU A 261 11.51 -2.37 5.85
N TYR A 262 12.73 -2.64 5.39
CA TYR A 262 13.49 -3.84 5.74
C TYR A 262 14.90 -3.59 6.30
N THR A 263 15.34 -2.33 6.41
CA THR A 263 16.60 -1.97 7.05
C THR A 263 16.41 -1.56 8.51
N GLY A 264 17.44 -1.74 9.36
CA GLY A 264 17.40 -1.34 10.77
C GLY A 264 16.65 -2.33 11.68
N ASN A 265 16.08 -1.84 12.79
CA ASN A 265 15.34 -2.65 13.75
C ASN A 265 14.13 -3.35 13.09
N LYS A 266 13.81 -4.54 13.59
CA LYS A 266 12.72 -5.35 13.03
C LYS A 266 11.40 -4.58 13.03
N MET A 267 10.84 -4.42 11.83
CA MET A 267 9.47 -3.99 11.58
C MET A 267 8.78 -5.06 10.74
N ILE A 268 7.58 -5.47 11.13
CA ILE A 268 6.83 -6.45 10.35
C ILE A 268 6.01 -5.70 9.31
N VAL A 269 6.32 -5.97 8.04
CA VAL A 269 5.51 -5.52 6.88
C VAL A 269 5.06 -6.79 6.15
N PHE A 270 3.78 -6.92 5.91
CA PHE A 270 3.25 -8.07 5.17
C PHE A 270 3.34 -7.84 3.66
N ALA A 271 3.46 -8.92 2.92
CA ALA A 271 3.39 -8.86 1.46
C ALA A 271 1.93 -8.99 1.00
N LYS A 272 1.49 -8.08 0.14
CA LYS A 272 0.24 -8.21 -0.63
C LYS A 272 0.62 -8.71 -2.02
N ALA A 273 0.58 -10.02 -2.21
CA ALA A 273 0.87 -10.61 -3.52
C ALA A 273 -0.28 -10.35 -4.50
N VAL A 274 0.04 -9.92 -5.71
CA VAL A 274 -0.92 -9.71 -6.80
C VAL A 274 -0.47 -10.46 -8.05
N ASP A 275 -1.44 -10.92 -8.83
CA ASP A 275 -1.18 -11.45 -10.17
C ASP A 275 -0.66 -10.30 -11.06
N SER A 276 0.43 -10.56 -11.75
CA SER A 276 1.05 -9.62 -12.70
C SER A 276 0.11 -9.14 -13.82
N LYS A 277 -1.01 -9.84 -14.04
CA LYS A 277 -2.07 -9.43 -14.97
C LYS A 277 -3.00 -8.37 -14.37
N HIS A 278 -3.10 -8.27 -13.05
CA HIS A 278 -4.02 -7.35 -12.37
C HIS A 278 -3.39 -6.02 -11.97
N CYS A 279 -2.09 -6.00 -11.69
CA CYS A 279 -1.33 -4.78 -11.40
C CYS A 279 0.03 -4.84 -12.10
N VAL A 280 0.36 -3.79 -12.84
CA VAL A 280 1.62 -3.71 -13.61
C VAL A 280 2.24 -2.34 -13.47
N GLU A 281 3.56 -2.32 -13.28
CA GLU A 281 4.37 -1.11 -13.41
C GLU A 281 4.59 -0.82 -14.90
N ILE A 282 4.21 0.36 -15.35
CA ILE A 282 4.36 0.79 -16.74
C ILE A 282 5.78 1.30 -16.95
N ASN A 283 6.62 0.51 -17.58
CA ASN A 283 8.03 0.81 -17.82
C ASN A 283 8.39 0.96 -19.30
N THR A 284 7.54 0.48 -20.20
CA THR A 284 7.76 0.52 -21.65
C THR A 284 6.53 1.04 -22.40
N TYR A 285 6.74 1.45 -23.65
CA TYR A 285 5.67 1.97 -24.51
C TYR A 285 4.61 0.91 -24.81
N GLU A 286 5.02 -0.34 -25.03
CA GLU A 286 4.13 -1.46 -25.32
C GLU A 286 3.11 -1.70 -24.20
N GLN A 287 3.43 -1.32 -22.97
CA GLN A 287 2.54 -1.45 -21.81
C GLN A 287 1.44 -0.37 -21.74
N LEU A 288 1.48 0.65 -22.61
CA LEU A 288 0.45 1.69 -22.67
C LEU A 288 -0.76 1.29 -23.53
N SER A 289 -0.65 0.26 -24.36
CA SER A 289 -1.68 -0.20 -25.30
C SER A 289 -2.69 -1.17 -24.68
#